data_c8d6a4c2b3d0d73c8d06b26825572435
#
_entry.id   c8d6a4c2b3d0d73c8d06b26825572435
#
_cell.length_a   1.000
_cell.length_b   1.000
_cell.length_c   1.000
_cell.angle_alpha   90.00
_cell.angle_beta   90.00
_cell.angle_gamma   90.00
#
_symmetry.space_group_name_H-M   'P 1'
#
loop_
_entity.id
_entity.type
_entity.pdbx_description
1 polymer ?
#
loop_
_entity_poly.entity_id
_entity_poly.type
_entity_poly.pdbx_seq_one_letter_code
_entity_poly.pdbx_strand_id
1 'polypeptide(L)'
;DRQKSKYYEEIKAGSKLTDEQQKAINFFNESERLKEEGKKSKRTFLNKTDSFFGQNFKGFEYNVGDKKYRFNVKDVDKVKKTQSDLNNFVNKFVGKDGVSLEDAAGYHKSLFTAMNADAIAKHFYEQGKADAIKDRVAKDKNINLEPRKTFGETNVGGVKYRVLGDSANDYKFKIKKKS
;
A
#
# COMPACT_ATOMS: atom_id res chain seq x y z
N ASP A 1 -64.56 -27.58 -43.70
CA ASP A 1 -63.10 -27.81 -43.44
C ASP A 1 -62.19 -26.74 -44.06
N ARG A 2 -62.46 -26.22 -45.27
CA ARG A 2 -61.63 -25.21 -45.95
C ARG A 2 -61.62 -23.85 -45.22
N GLN A 3 -62.71 -23.48 -44.56
CA GLN A 3 -62.75 -22.22 -43.75
C GLN A 3 -62.04 -22.36 -42.43
N LYS A 4 -62.08 -23.53 -41.79
CA LYS A 4 -61.28 -23.77 -40.54
C LYS A 4 -59.80 -23.76 -40.81
N SER A 5 -59.39 -24.32 -41.96
CA SER A 5 -57.94 -24.30 -42.32
C SER A 5 -57.44 -22.90 -42.58
N LYS A 6 -58.19 -22.04 -43.28
CA LYS A 6 -57.85 -20.65 -43.49
C LYS A 6 -57.77 -19.87 -42.18
N TYR A 7 -58.70 -20.03 -41.28
CA TYR A 7 -58.76 -19.37 -40.01
C TYR A 7 -57.58 -19.80 -39.08
N TYR A 8 -57.24 -21.10 -39.16
CA TYR A 8 -56.12 -21.65 -38.44
C TYR A 8 -54.75 -21.08 -38.96
N GLU A 9 -54.62 -20.96 -40.28
CA GLU A 9 -53.39 -20.34 -40.86
C GLU A 9 -53.32 -18.86 -40.59
N GLU A 10 -54.42 -18.11 -40.53
CA GLU A 10 -54.44 -16.69 -40.12
C GLU A 10 -54.13 -16.51 -38.65
N ILE A 11 -54.63 -17.33 -37.74
CA ILE A 11 -54.32 -17.33 -36.34
C ILE A 11 -52.83 -17.69 -36.13
N LYS A 12 -52.33 -18.66 -36.86
CA LYS A 12 -50.95 -19.09 -36.81
C LYS A 12 -50.00 -18.03 -37.40
N ALA A 13 -50.38 -17.31 -38.43
CA ALA A 13 -49.63 -16.19 -38.99
C ALA A 13 -49.67 -14.98 -38.04
N GLY A 14 -50.82 -14.69 -37.41
CA GLY A 14 -50.92 -13.61 -36.40
C GLY A 14 -50.24 -13.92 -35.07
N SER A 15 -49.95 -15.19 -34.80
CA SER A 15 -49.17 -15.58 -33.59
C SER A 15 -47.67 -15.60 -33.80
N LYS A 16 -47.19 -15.43 -35.02
CA LYS A 16 -45.76 -15.29 -35.30
C LYS A 16 -45.30 -13.87 -34.98
N LEU A 17 -44.38 -13.77 -34.07
CA LEU A 17 -43.67 -12.50 -33.77
C LEU A 17 -43.06 -11.96 -35.05
N THR A 18 -43.20 -10.66 -35.27
CA THR A 18 -42.43 -9.98 -36.34
C THR A 18 -40.93 -10.03 -35.99
N ASP A 19 -40.09 -9.92 -37.01
CA ASP A 19 -38.62 -9.90 -36.81
C ASP A 19 -38.20 -8.81 -35.83
N GLU A 20 -38.88 -7.68 -35.82
CA GLU A 20 -38.62 -6.58 -34.88
C GLU A 20 -39.00 -6.93 -33.44
N GLN A 21 -40.17 -7.58 -33.26
CA GLN A 21 -40.61 -8.06 -31.95
C GLN A 21 -39.68 -9.16 -31.43
N GLN A 22 -39.21 -10.04 -32.29
CA GLN A 22 -38.26 -11.08 -31.90
C GLN A 22 -36.91 -10.47 -31.50
N LYS A 23 -36.41 -9.47 -32.21
CA LYS A 23 -35.18 -8.72 -31.84
C LYS A 23 -35.32 -8.00 -30.49
N ALA A 24 -36.48 -7.36 -30.27
CA ALA A 24 -36.75 -6.68 -28.99
C ALA A 24 -36.79 -7.67 -27.82
N ILE A 25 -37.43 -8.83 -27.98
CA ILE A 25 -37.46 -9.89 -26.96
C ILE A 25 -36.04 -10.43 -26.70
N ASN A 26 -35.29 -10.70 -27.74
CA ASN A 26 -33.91 -11.19 -27.61
C ASN A 26 -33.03 -10.17 -26.87
N PHE A 27 -33.17 -8.90 -27.22
CA PHE A 27 -32.46 -7.81 -26.53
C PHE A 27 -32.85 -7.71 -25.06
N PHE A 28 -34.15 -7.81 -24.76
CA PHE A 28 -34.61 -7.79 -23.37
C PHE A 28 -34.07 -8.97 -22.57
N ASN A 29 -34.21 -10.19 -23.12
CA ASN A 29 -33.70 -11.41 -22.47
C ASN A 29 -32.17 -11.34 -22.24
N GLU A 30 -31.43 -10.85 -23.21
CA GLU A 30 -29.96 -10.65 -23.07
C GLU A 30 -29.63 -9.60 -22.00
N SER A 31 -30.38 -8.48 -21.98
CA SER A 31 -30.24 -7.45 -20.97
C SER A 31 -30.49 -7.99 -19.55
N GLU A 32 -31.56 -8.78 -19.37
CA GLU A 32 -31.86 -9.42 -18.08
C GLU A 32 -30.78 -10.43 -17.69
N ARG A 33 -30.31 -11.24 -18.64
CA ARG A 33 -29.20 -12.18 -18.40
C ARG A 33 -27.94 -11.45 -17.92
N LEU A 34 -27.56 -10.37 -18.60
CA LEU A 34 -26.38 -9.56 -18.22
C LEU A 34 -26.55 -8.92 -16.85
N LYS A 35 -27.76 -8.45 -16.50
CA LYS A 35 -28.04 -7.91 -15.16
C LYS A 35 -27.90 -9.00 -14.07
N GLU A 36 -28.42 -10.19 -14.31
CA GLU A 36 -28.29 -11.30 -13.35
C GLU A 36 -26.85 -11.78 -13.20
N GLU A 37 -26.12 -11.87 -14.30
CA GLU A 37 -24.69 -12.18 -14.27
C GLU A 37 -23.90 -11.10 -13.53
N GLY A 38 -24.20 -9.82 -13.75
CA GLY A 38 -23.61 -8.71 -13.02
C GLY A 38 -23.88 -8.77 -11.52
N LYS A 39 -25.11 -9.09 -11.10
CA LYS A 39 -25.46 -9.28 -9.69
C LYS A 39 -24.69 -10.45 -9.06
N LYS A 40 -24.58 -11.58 -9.77
CA LYS A 40 -23.82 -12.75 -9.32
C LYS A 40 -22.34 -12.42 -9.17
N SER A 41 -21.76 -11.75 -10.16
CA SER A 41 -20.35 -11.33 -10.16
C SER A 41 -20.06 -10.37 -9.00
N LYS A 42 -20.92 -9.36 -8.78
CA LYS A 42 -20.83 -8.43 -7.66
C LYS A 42 -20.88 -9.15 -6.31
N ARG A 43 -21.85 -10.08 -6.14
CA ARG A 43 -21.96 -10.88 -4.92
C ARG A 43 -20.73 -11.73 -4.67
N THR A 44 -20.20 -12.37 -5.71
CA THR A 44 -18.98 -13.18 -5.62
C THR A 44 -17.77 -12.30 -5.23
N PHE A 45 -17.65 -11.13 -5.83
CA PHE A 45 -16.61 -10.17 -5.49
C PHE A 45 -16.69 -9.73 -4.02
N LEU A 46 -17.86 -9.35 -3.54
CA LEU A 46 -18.07 -8.95 -2.14
C LEU A 46 -17.74 -10.10 -1.17
N ASN A 47 -18.19 -11.31 -1.46
CA ASN A 47 -17.87 -12.48 -0.63
C ASN A 47 -16.36 -12.76 -0.56
N LYS A 48 -15.64 -12.63 -1.69
CA LYS A 48 -14.19 -12.79 -1.73
C LYS A 48 -13.48 -11.66 -0.97
N THR A 49 -13.98 -10.43 -1.08
CA THR A 49 -13.46 -9.28 -0.33
C THR A 49 -13.66 -9.48 1.18
N ASP A 50 -14.85 -9.95 1.59
CA ASP A 50 -15.16 -10.26 2.99
C ASP A 50 -14.25 -11.35 3.55
N SER A 51 -14.01 -12.40 2.76
CA SER A 51 -13.10 -13.49 3.16
C SER A 51 -11.66 -13.02 3.27
N PHE A 52 -11.20 -12.17 2.33
CA PHE A 52 -9.84 -11.63 2.34
C PHE A 52 -9.58 -10.73 3.56
N PHE A 53 -10.53 -9.82 3.87
CA PHE A 53 -10.44 -8.93 5.05
C PHE A 53 -11.02 -9.55 6.32
N GLY A 54 -11.10 -10.88 6.40
CA GLY A 54 -11.58 -11.62 7.58
C GLY A 54 -10.67 -11.50 8.79
N GLN A 55 -10.99 -12.24 9.86
CA GLN A 55 -10.31 -12.17 11.16
C GLN A 55 -8.79 -12.39 11.11
N ASN A 56 -8.28 -13.09 10.08
CA ASN A 56 -6.86 -13.37 9.91
C ASN A 56 -6.09 -12.29 9.14
N PHE A 57 -6.78 -11.26 8.63
CA PHE A 57 -6.12 -10.19 7.89
C PHE A 57 -5.33 -9.29 8.84
N LYS A 58 -4.00 -9.30 8.66
CA LYS A 58 -3.06 -8.51 9.48
C LYS A 58 -2.43 -7.33 8.73
N GLY A 59 -2.74 -7.19 7.44
CA GLY A 59 -2.16 -6.16 6.57
C GLY A 59 -1.68 -6.72 5.25
N PHE A 60 -1.18 -5.84 4.40
CA PHE A 60 -0.67 -6.20 3.07
C PHE A 60 0.79 -6.63 3.15
N GLU A 61 1.15 -7.71 2.47
CA GLU A 61 2.52 -8.23 2.41
C GLU A 61 3.19 -7.81 1.10
N TYR A 62 4.46 -7.43 1.21
CA TYR A 62 5.31 -7.03 0.09
C TYR A 62 6.56 -7.90 0.08
N ASN A 63 6.92 -8.41 -1.09
CA ASN A 63 8.13 -9.21 -1.27
C ASN A 63 9.30 -8.29 -1.65
N VAL A 64 10.36 -8.32 -0.84
CA VAL A 64 11.56 -7.51 -1.03
C VAL A 64 12.76 -8.43 -1.04
N GLY A 65 13.11 -8.99 -2.21
CA GLY A 65 14.10 -10.06 -2.33
C GLY A 65 13.65 -11.29 -1.53
N ASP A 66 14.52 -11.75 -0.63
CA ASP A 66 14.25 -12.93 0.21
C ASP A 66 13.40 -12.63 1.46
N LYS A 67 12.99 -11.38 1.65
CA LYS A 67 12.26 -10.93 2.82
C LYS A 67 10.83 -10.55 2.48
N LYS A 68 9.92 -10.77 3.44
CA LYS A 68 8.53 -10.30 3.38
C LYS A 68 8.33 -9.22 4.42
N TYR A 69 7.81 -8.08 3.97
CA TYR A 69 7.44 -6.98 4.85
C TYR A 69 5.93 -6.82 4.85
N ARG A 70 5.36 -6.62 6.03
CA ARG A 70 3.92 -6.41 6.17
C ARG A 70 3.64 -4.96 6.51
N PHE A 71 2.77 -4.35 5.72
CA PHE A 71 2.19 -3.06 6.03
C PHE A 71 0.92 -3.27 6.85
N ASN A 72 0.95 -2.95 8.13
CA ASN A 72 -0.18 -3.12 9.02
C ASN A 72 -1.25 -2.06 8.73
N VAL A 73 -2.48 -2.50 8.50
CA VAL A 73 -3.63 -1.63 8.27
C VAL A 73 -4.28 -1.32 9.61
N LYS A 74 -4.39 -0.03 9.95
CA LYS A 74 -4.98 0.41 11.23
C LYS A 74 -6.49 0.26 11.27
N ASP A 75 -7.17 0.55 10.15
CA ASP A 75 -8.62 0.53 10.01
C ASP A 75 -8.98 -0.37 8.83
N VAL A 76 -9.14 -1.66 9.15
CA VAL A 76 -9.43 -2.70 8.15
C VAL A 76 -10.83 -2.51 7.56
N ASP A 77 -11.81 -2.13 8.39
CA ASP A 77 -13.21 -1.97 7.96
C ASP A 77 -13.36 -0.82 6.97
N LYS A 78 -12.67 0.29 7.21
CA LYS A 78 -12.64 1.42 6.28
C LYS A 78 -12.00 1.04 4.96
N VAL A 79 -10.87 0.34 4.98
CA VAL A 79 -10.20 -0.13 3.76
C VAL A 79 -11.09 -1.10 3.00
N LYS A 80 -11.66 -2.09 3.67
CA LYS A 80 -12.61 -3.06 3.11
C LYS A 80 -13.79 -2.34 2.43
N LYS A 81 -14.45 -1.40 3.13
CA LYS A 81 -15.56 -0.62 2.60
C LYS A 81 -15.16 0.15 1.34
N THR A 82 -14.00 0.80 1.36
CA THR A 82 -13.51 1.57 0.21
C THR A 82 -13.19 0.67 -0.98
N GLN A 83 -12.60 -0.51 -0.75
CA GLN A 83 -12.19 -1.44 -1.79
C GLN A 83 -13.31 -2.39 -2.25
N SER A 84 -14.46 -2.38 -1.57
CA SER A 84 -15.65 -3.15 -1.97
C SER A 84 -16.37 -2.58 -3.20
N ASP A 85 -15.99 -1.40 -3.66
CA ASP A 85 -16.46 -0.81 -4.90
C ASP A 85 -15.26 -0.35 -5.74
N LEU A 86 -15.10 -0.98 -6.90
CA LEU A 86 -14.01 -0.67 -7.83
C LEU A 86 -14.08 0.76 -8.36
N ASN A 87 -15.27 1.35 -8.44
CA ASN A 87 -15.44 2.72 -8.90
C ASN A 87 -14.81 3.74 -7.93
N ASN A 88 -14.69 3.41 -6.65
CA ASN A 88 -14.07 4.31 -5.67
C ASN A 88 -12.62 4.67 -6.02
N PHE A 89 -11.91 3.76 -6.69
CA PHE A 89 -10.56 4.05 -7.18
C PHE A 89 -10.59 5.04 -8.35
N VAL A 90 -11.44 4.78 -9.34
CA VAL A 90 -11.55 5.62 -10.54
C VAL A 90 -12.10 7.01 -10.19
N ASN A 91 -13.17 7.05 -9.41
CA ASN A 91 -13.84 8.29 -9.00
C ASN A 91 -12.94 9.25 -8.22
N LYS A 92 -11.84 8.75 -7.66
CA LYS A 92 -10.84 9.59 -6.98
C LYS A 92 -10.10 10.53 -7.95
N PHE A 93 -10.01 10.17 -9.22
CA PHE A 93 -9.22 10.87 -10.24
C PHE A 93 -10.08 11.51 -11.33
N VAL A 94 -11.37 11.19 -11.33
CA VAL A 94 -12.35 11.67 -12.31
C VAL A 94 -13.05 12.90 -11.75
N GLY A 95 -13.35 13.85 -12.62
CA GLY A 95 -14.04 15.10 -12.28
C GLY A 95 -15.49 14.90 -11.89
N LYS A 96 -16.13 16.00 -11.50
CA LYS A 96 -17.53 16.00 -11.06
C LYS A 96 -18.51 15.56 -12.17
N ASP A 97 -18.09 15.63 -13.40
CA ASP A 97 -18.83 15.15 -14.59
C ASP A 97 -18.87 13.61 -14.70
N GLY A 98 -18.04 12.91 -13.91
CA GLY A 98 -17.95 11.45 -13.91
C GLY A 98 -17.29 10.86 -15.16
N VAL A 99 -16.73 11.68 -16.05
CA VAL A 99 -16.17 11.27 -17.36
C VAL A 99 -14.76 11.77 -17.56
N SER A 100 -14.48 13.03 -17.25
CA SER A 100 -13.16 13.64 -17.49
C SER A 100 -12.16 13.24 -16.42
N LEU A 101 -10.94 12.86 -16.85
CA LEU A 101 -9.84 12.54 -15.96
C LEU A 101 -9.15 13.86 -15.54
N GLU A 102 -9.44 14.34 -14.33
CA GLU A 102 -8.85 15.58 -13.81
C GLU A 102 -7.43 15.39 -13.30
N ASP A 103 -7.15 14.28 -12.61
CA ASP A 103 -5.81 13.96 -12.10
C ASP A 103 -5.21 12.74 -12.82
N ALA A 104 -4.78 12.97 -14.07
CA ALA A 104 -4.13 11.93 -14.87
C ALA A 104 -2.82 11.44 -14.23
N ALA A 105 -2.02 12.35 -13.67
CA ALA A 105 -0.74 12.00 -13.04
C ALA A 105 -0.95 11.10 -11.81
N GLY A 106 -1.90 11.45 -10.93
CA GLY A 106 -2.27 10.64 -9.77
C GLY A 106 -2.84 9.28 -10.16
N TYR A 107 -3.69 9.23 -11.19
CA TYR A 107 -4.24 7.99 -11.72
C TYR A 107 -3.15 7.04 -12.19
N HIS A 108 -2.29 7.48 -13.12
CA HIS A 108 -1.23 6.65 -13.67
C HIS A 108 -0.21 6.23 -12.62
N LYS A 109 0.19 7.13 -11.71
CA LYS A 109 1.06 6.81 -10.59
C LYS A 109 0.46 5.73 -9.68
N SER A 110 -0.82 5.88 -9.32
CA SER A 110 -1.50 4.92 -8.44
C SER A 110 -1.67 3.56 -9.09
N LEU A 111 -2.03 3.53 -10.37
CA LEU A 111 -2.17 2.30 -11.15
C LEU A 111 -0.81 1.59 -11.30
N PHE A 112 0.24 2.33 -11.67
CA PHE A 112 1.60 1.78 -11.75
C PHE A 112 2.06 1.20 -10.41
N THR A 113 1.79 1.92 -9.30
CA THR A 113 2.12 1.46 -7.95
C THR A 113 1.39 0.16 -7.61
N ALA A 114 0.11 0.06 -7.93
CA ALA A 114 -0.68 -1.15 -7.69
C ALA A 114 -0.17 -2.36 -8.50
N MET A 115 0.24 -2.14 -9.75
CA MET A 115 0.76 -3.20 -10.63
C MET A 115 2.19 -3.61 -10.30
N ASN A 116 2.97 -2.76 -9.62
CA ASN A 116 4.41 -2.97 -9.34
C ASN A 116 4.73 -2.85 -7.84
N ALA A 117 3.81 -3.23 -6.97
CA ALA A 117 3.90 -2.99 -5.53
C ALA A 117 5.19 -3.54 -4.90
N ASP A 118 5.55 -4.79 -5.21
CA ASP A 118 6.75 -5.44 -4.68
C ASP A 118 8.05 -4.79 -5.22
N ALA A 119 8.07 -4.41 -6.50
CA ALA A 119 9.23 -3.74 -7.10
C ALA A 119 9.48 -2.36 -6.48
N ILE A 120 8.40 -1.61 -6.23
CA ILE A 120 8.46 -0.30 -5.58
C ILE A 120 8.91 -0.44 -4.12
N ALA A 121 8.37 -1.42 -3.40
CA ALA A 121 8.79 -1.72 -2.03
C ALA A 121 10.29 -2.06 -1.96
N LYS A 122 10.78 -2.89 -2.88
CA LYS A 122 12.19 -3.22 -3.00
C LYS A 122 13.05 -1.99 -3.28
N HIS A 123 12.64 -1.14 -4.23
CA HIS A 123 13.37 0.08 -4.57
C HIS A 123 13.52 1.01 -3.35
N PHE A 124 12.45 1.28 -2.62
CA PHE A 124 12.51 2.13 -1.43
C PHE A 124 13.29 1.51 -0.28
N TYR A 125 13.24 0.18 -0.15
CA TYR A 125 14.09 -0.52 0.83
C TYR A 125 15.58 -0.36 0.53
N GLU A 126 15.98 -0.54 -0.74
CA GLU A 126 17.37 -0.37 -1.16
C GLU A 126 17.82 1.07 -1.01
N GLN A 127 17.00 2.04 -1.37
CA GLN A 127 17.26 3.46 -1.18
C GLN A 127 17.44 3.80 0.31
N GLY A 128 16.52 3.37 1.17
CA GLY A 128 16.62 3.60 2.62
C GLY A 128 17.86 2.97 3.24
N LYS A 129 18.29 1.80 2.76
CA LYS A 129 19.54 1.16 3.16
C LYS A 129 20.76 1.99 2.75
N ALA A 130 20.77 2.50 1.52
CA ALA A 130 21.87 3.35 1.05
C ALA A 130 21.94 4.66 1.83
N ASP A 131 20.82 5.29 2.12
CA ASP A 131 20.73 6.52 2.90
C ASP A 131 21.20 6.29 4.35
N ALA A 132 20.81 5.20 4.98
CA ALA A 132 21.28 4.84 6.33
C ALA A 132 22.80 4.62 6.40
N ILE A 133 23.40 4.05 5.35
CA ILE A 133 24.86 3.90 5.26
C ILE A 133 25.53 5.27 5.12
N LYS A 134 25.00 6.16 4.25
CA LYS A 134 25.52 7.52 4.09
C LYS A 134 25.48 8.31 5.41
N ASP A 135 24.37 8.26 6.11
CA ASP A 135 24.17 8.92 7.39
C ASP A 135 25.14 8.39 8.45
N ARG A 136 25.36 7.07 8.49
CA ARG A 136 26.31 6.47 9.38
C ARG A 136 27.74 6.94 9.08
N VAL A 137 28.17 6.90 7.82
CA VAL A 137 29.49 7.38 7.39
C VAL A 137 29.67 8.87 7.72
N ALA A 138 28.65 9.70 7.51
CA ALA A 138 28.71 11.13 7.87
C ALA A 138 28.88 11.34 9.38
N LYS A 139 28.16 10.57 10.21
CA LYS A 139 28.30 10.61 11.66
C LYS A 139 29.66 10.11 12.11
N ASP A 140 30.18 9.03 11.53
CA ASP A 140 31.50 8.49 11.85
C ASP A 140 32.64 9.47 11.46
N LYS A 141 32.48 10.24 10.37
CA LYS A 141 33.43 11.30 9.97
C LYS A 141 33.39 12.52 10.90
N ASN A 142 32.26 12.78 11.53
CA ASN A 142 32.08 13.90 12.46
C ASN A 142 32.40 13.53 13.91
N ILE A 143 32.92 12.34 14.18
CA ILE A 143 33.47 12.00 15.49
C ILE A 143 34.71 12.86 15.69
N ASN A 144 34.67 13.77 16.69
CA ASN A 144 35.81 14.59 17.07
C ASN A 144 36.90 13.65 17.61
N LEU A 145 37.95 13.48 16.80
CA LEU A 145 39.14 12.72 17.16
C LEU A 145 40.11 13.54 18.03
N GLU A 146 39.69 14.71 18.55
CA GLU A 146 40.48 15.39 19.55
C GLU A 146 40.76 14.41 20.70
N PRO A 147 42.02 14.22 21.07
CA PRO A 147 42.34 13.38 22.21
C PRO A 147 41.55 13.89 23.41
N ARG A 148 40.91 12.99 24.13
CA ARG A 148 40.13 13.33 25.34
C ARG A 148 40.98 14.28 26.14
N LYS A 149 40.48 15.49 26.41
CA LYS A 149 41.14 16.46 27.29
C LYS A 149 41.53 15.69 28.54
N THR A 150 42.85 15.64 28.79
CA THR A 150 43.37 15.07 30.03
C THR A 150 42.58 15.66 31.18
N PHE A 151 42.07 14.82 32.05
CA PHE A 151 41.28 15.23 33.20
C PHE A 151 42.00 16.37 33.88
N GLY A 152 41.35 17.53 33.97
CA GLY A 152 41.93 18.70 34.60
C GLY A 152 42.30 18.40 36.04
N GLU A 153 43.25 19.14 36.59
CA GLU A 153 43.66 19.02 37.97
C GLU A 153 42.42 19.10 38.89
N THR A 154 42.15 18.04 39.65
CA THR A 154 41.06 18.01 40.62
C THR A 154 41.63 18.37 41.99
N ASN A 155 41.07 19.40 42.62
CA ASN A 155 41.50 19.86 43.94
C ASN A 155 40.56 19.26 45.00
N VAL A 156 41.06 18.36 45.82
CA VAL A 156 40.31 17.77 46.93
C VAL A 156 41.07 18.00 48.21
N GLY A 157 40.50 18.73 49.16
CA GLY A 157 41.11 18.99 50.47
C GLY A 157 42.42 19.79 50.42
N GLY A 158 42.60 20.70 49.41
CA GLY A 158 43.81 21.48 49.25
C GLY A 158 44.97 20.77 48.52
N VAL A 159 44.75 19.51 48.08
CA VAL A 159 45.73 18.73 47.32
C VAL A 159 45.30 18.64 45.86
N LYS A 160 46.22 19.01 44.94
CA LYS A 160 45.98 18.94 43.50
C LYS A 160 46.33 17.56 42.98
N TYR A 161 45.35 16.88 42.41
CA TYR A 161 45.53 15.60 41.74
C TYR A 161 45.51 15.81 40.23
N ARG A 162 46.48 15.26 39.53
CA ARG A 162 46.56 15.24 38.09
C ARG A 162 46.83 13.80 37.64
N VAL A 163 45.96 13.27 36.82
CA VAL A 163 46.21 11.97 36.18
C VAL A 163 47.22 12.20 35.07
N LEU A 164 48.43 11.71 35.24
CA LEU A 164 49.48 11.76 34.25
C LEU A 164 49.39 10.53 33.38
N GLY A 165 48.79 10.70 32.18
CA GLY A 165 48.92 9.88 30.99
C GLY A 165 49.17 8.37 31.12
N ASP A 166 48.77 7.69 30.08
CA ASP A 166 48.71 6.25 29.89
C ASP A 166 50.07 5.54 29.79
N SER A 167 50.93 5.72 30.82
CA SER A 167 52.09 4.87 31.00
C SER A 167 51.87 4.01 32.22
N ALA A 168 51.44 2.80 31.98
CA ALA A 168 50.80 1.88 32.91
C ALA A 168 51.63 1.44 34.12
N ASN A 169 52.81 1.98 34.44
CA ASN A 169 53.64 1.45 35.52
C ASN A 169 54.39 2.45 36.41
N ASP A 170 54.11 3.75 36.34
CA ASP A 170 54.86 4.70 37.19
C ASP A 170 53.92 5.71 37.87
N TYR A 171 53.22 5.29 38.91
CA TYR A 171 52.44 6.18 39.78
C TYR A 171 53.41 6.97 40.69
N LYS A 172 53.88 8.14 40.26
CA LYS A 172 54.64 9.08 41.13
C LYS A 172 53.68 10.12 41.70
N PHE A 173 53.34 10.00 42.98
CA PHE A 173 52.61 11.04 43.71
C PHE A 173 53.64 12.12 44.21
N LYS A 174 53.50 13.35 43.73
CA LYS A 174 54.17 14.49 44.31
C LYS A 174 53.26 15.29 45.23
N ILE A 175 53.48 15.24 46.53
CA ILE A 175 52.77 16.04 47.52
C ILE A 175 53.58 17.35 47.71
N LYS A 176 53.02 18.49 47.28
CA LYS A 176 53.55 19.80 47.59
C LYS A 176 52.89 20.28 48.88
N LYS A 177 53.66 20.36 49.96
CA LYS A 177 53.27 21.08 51.18
C LYS A 177 53.28 22.59 50.88
N LYS A 178 52.21 23.26 51.30
CA LYS A 178 52.07 24.71 51.25
C LYS A 178 52.78 25.25 52.44
N SER A 179 53.78 26.13 52.21
CA SER A 179 54.40 26.99 53.22
C SER A 179 53.48 28.08 53.64
#